data_d9c276aeb16760bcad2ec48899a466b9
#
_entry.id   d9c276aeb16760bcad2ec48899a466b9
#
_cell.length_a   1.000
_cell.length_b   1.000
_cell.length_c   1.000
_cell.angle_alpha   90.00
_cell.angle_beta   90.00
_cell.angle_gamma   90.00
#
_symmetry.space_group_name_H-M   'P 1'
#
loop_
_entity.id
_entity.type
_entity.pdbx_description
1 polymer ?
#
loop_
_entity_poly.entity_id
_entity_poly.type
_entity_poly.pdbx_seq_one_letter_code
_entity_poly.pdbx_strand_id
1 'polypeptide(L)'
;MPSLARHDQRRVQVHPRLPSSMATWPEHCFKAYDIRGLANGDGSGELTPAFAERLGRALGTYLGAKRLAVGRDIRTSSPALADALMRGMQAAGTDVVDLDVCTTGALYHACWTMDVDGGVMVTASHLPMPTHNGFKMCRGNLPLAGEEIQELRGVFLEGEFTDGQGTRTTTPHMPTYLSAIAESVGPLGREVHVAVDAGNAVPGPFLVEVLEAIGANVEAIHCTWDASEPNHGADPTRPYNMXDLAELVVXQGCEFGLGSDGDGDRIGAVTETGAFVYPDRLVALLVGDVLADLDENATANQRTVIYDVKCSMNVESAILAAGGEPLMARTGHSFMKRALADRPGCRFAAEMSGHIFPADRGWYGFDCSLYNAARLVEFWSRQTVDGASFGEALDAVAPNLPTTGECKVPCAEDDKDRVVAGITAAFADLPHSTVDGVRVRFEDEEGRLQGWYLARRSNTEAVLVMRAEARTEAVLKDIQARIEXRVPXLXDVSGFLDAFA
;
A
#
# COMPACT_ATOMS: atom_id res chain seq x y z
N MET A 1 64.14 -47.60 43.98
CA MET A 1 64.48 -46.24 43.53
C MET A 1 63.45 -45.82 42.50
N PRO A 2 62.49 -44.89 42.85
CA PRO A 2 61.45 -44.54 41.88
C PRO A 2 61.88 -43.34 41.05
N SER A 3 61.47 -43.40 39.78
CA SER A 3 61.68 -42.40 38.75
C SER A 3 60.66 -41.24 38.90
N LEU A 4 61.14 -40.03 38.78
CA LEU A 4 60.32 -38.83 38.83
C LEU A 4 59.72 -38.55 37.45
N ALA A 5 58.41 -38.54 37.41
CA ALA A 5 57.68 -38.12 36.21
C ALA A 5 57.65 -36.58 36.09
N ARG A 6 58.03 -36.08 34.94
CA ARG A 6 57.93 -34.63 34.63
C ARG A 6 56.51 -34.33 34.14
N HIS A 7 55.85 -33.40 34.83
CA HIS A 7 54.61 -32.81 34.36
C HIS A 7 54.89 -31.80 33.25
N ASP A 8 54.38 -32.06 32.09
CA ASP A 8 54.36 -31.15 30.92
C ASP A 8 53.21 -30.16 31.10
N GLN A 9 53.50 -28.93 31.49
CA GLN A 9 52.49 -27.86 31.56
C GLN A 9 52.40 -27.18 30.19
N ARG A 10 51.47 -27.67 29.37
CA ARG A 10 51.12 -26.93 28.16
C ARG A 10 50.27 -25.72 28.55
N ARG A 11 50.88 -24.53 28.42
CA ARG A 11 50.16 -23.26 28.53
C ARG A 11 49.23 -23.14 27.36
N VAL A 12 47.93 -23.17 27.63
CA VAL A 12 46.89 -22.79 26.66
C VAL A 12 46.99 -21.25 26.50
N GLN A 13 47.50 -20.80 25.36
CA GLN A 13 47.42 -19.38 25.02
C GLN A 13 45.97 -19.05 24.70
N VAL A 14 45.32 -18.39 25.65
CA VAL A 14 44.01 -17.79 25.40
C VAL A 14 44.26 -16.48 24.63
N HIS A 15 44.04 -16.50 23.32
CA HIS A 15 44.04 -15.28 22.55
C HIS A 15 42.83 -14.45 23.02
N PRO A 16 43.04 -13.18 23.39
CA PRO A 16 41.91 -12.31 23.72
C PRO A 16 41.05 -12.16 22.47
N ARG A 17 39.80 -12.55 22.55
CA ARG A 17 38.79 -12.22 21.52
C ARG A 17 38.72 -10.70 21.52
N LEU A 18 39.06 -10.08 20.39
CA LEU A 18 38.77 -8.69 20.15
C LEU A 18 37.26 -8.49 20.34
N PRO A 19 36.84 -7.46 21.04
CA PRO A 19 35.40 -7.19 21.11
C PRO A 19 34.90 -6.98 19.69
N SER A 20 33.97 -7.81 19.26
CA SER A 20 33.24 -7.55 18.04
C SER A 20 32.57 -6.19 18.23
N SER A 21 32.98 -5.19 17.44
CA SER A 21 32.21 -3.96 17.37
C SER A 21 30.79 -4.40 17.00
N MET A 22 29.87 -4.29 17.94
CA MET A 22 28.46 -4.55 17.66
C MET A 22 28.03 -3.52 16.63
N ALA A 23 27.94 -3.93 15.37
CA ALA A 23 27.33 -3.10 14.36
C ALA A 23 25.90 -2.83 14.83
N THR A 24 25.59 -1.56 15.04
CA THR A 24 24.23 -1.17 15.43
C THR A 24 23.40 -1.14 14.15
N TRP A 25 22.47 -2.08 14.05
CA TRP A 25 21.54 -2.15 12.91
C TRP A 25 20.38 -1.16 13.10
N PRO A 26 19.87 -0.56 12.02
CA PRO A 26 18.77 0.41 12.13
C PRO A 26 17.42 -0.29 12.37
N GLU A 27 17.19 -0.69 13.62
CA GLU A 27 15.98 -1.42 14.04
C GLU A 27 14.69 -0.67 13.72
N HIS A 28 14.74 0.67 13.75
CA HIS A 28 13.58 1.52 13.47
C HIS A 28 13.07 1.39 12.03
N CYS A 29 13.86 0.79 11.14
CA CYS A 29 13.44 0.55 9.75
C CYS A 29 12.39 -0.57 9.66
N PHE A 30 12.29 -1.44 10.68
CA PHE A 30 11.25 -2.50 10.73
C PHE A 30 9.93 -1.85 11.17
N LYS A 31 9.03 -1.59 10.22
CA LYS A 31 7.75 -0.89 10.44
C LYS A 31 6.61 -1.88 10.70
N ALA A 32 5.36 -1.40 10.65
CA ALA A 32 4.19 -2.23 10.93
C ALA A 32 3.91 -3.30 9.86
N TYR A 33 4.30 -3.06 8.61
CA TYR A 33 4.00 -3.99 7.52
C TYR A 33 5.08 -4.08 6.44
N ASP A 34 6.23 -3.44 6.65
CA ASP A 34 7.38 -3.53 5.73
C ASP A 34 8.65 -3.04 6.44
N ILE A 35 9.74 -3.01 5.69
CA ILE A 35 10.99 -2.40 6.13
C ILE A 35 11.26 -1.22 5.21
N ARG A 36 11.53 -0.03 5.76
CA ARG A 36 11.83 1.18 4.98
C ARG A 36 12.90 2.02 5.66
N GLY A 37 13.78 2.60 4.85
CA GLY A 37 14.81 3.47 5.38
C GLY A 37 15.59 4.20 4.29
N LEU A 38 16.56 4.98 4.71
CA LEU A 38 17.47 5.68 3.79
C LEU A 38 18.38 4.66 3.09
N ALA A 39 18.49 4.80 1.77
CA ALA A 39 19.33 3.91 0.96
C ALA A 39 19.77 4.67 -0.28
N ASN A 40 21.06 4.95 -0.38
CA ASN A 40 21.63 5.71 -1.47
C ASN A 40 22.21 4.77 -2.55
N GLY A 41 22.30 5.27 -3.77
CA GLY A 41 22.86 4.49 -4.88
C GLY A 41 24.29 4.05 -4.71
N ASP A 42 25.06 4.72 -3.84
CA ASP A 42 26.44 4.35 -3.55
C ASP A 42 26.56 3.26 -2.46
N GLY A 43 25.45 2.75 -1.96
CA GLY A 43 25.41 1.70 -0.94
C GLY A 43 25.43 2.22 0.49
N SER A 44 25.40 3.55 0.67
CA SER A 44 25.33 4.15 2.00
C SER A 44 23.89 4.33 2.44
N GLY A 45 23.70 4.67 3.73
CA GLY A 45 22.40 4.88 4.31
C GLY A 45 22.12 3.88 5.42
N GLU A 46 20.85 3.69 5.73
CA GLU A 46 20.39 2.73 6.74
C GLU A 46 20.29 1.33 6.16
N LEU A 47 19.72 1.24 4.95
CA LEU A 47 19.55 -0.03 4.25
C LEU A 47 20.71 -0.19 3.26
N THR A 48 21.75 -0.88 3.72
CA THR A 48 22.97 -1.14 2.95
C THR A 48 22.92 -2.55 2.35
N PRO A 49 23.81 -2.89 1.39
CA PRO A 49 23.93 -4.27 0.94
C PRO A 49 24.21 -5.25 2.10
N ALA A 50 24.99 -4.86 3.11
CA ALA A 50 25.24 -5.71 4.28
C ALA A 50 23.94 -5.96 5.07
N PHE A 51 23.10 -4.93 5.24
CA PHE A 51 21.78 -5.07 5.85
C PHE A 51 20.93 -6.06 5.03
N ALA A 52 20.89 -5.88 3.71
CA ALA A 52 20.06 -6.70 2.82
C ALA A 52 20.50 -8.17 2.84
N GLU A 53 21.81 -8.43 2.82
CA GLU A 53 22.33 -9.80 2.90
C GLU A 53 21.92 -10.47 4.22
N ARG A 54 22.09 -9.74 5.33
CA ARG A 54 21.67 -10.23 6.65
C ARG A 54 20.16 -10.46 6.70
N LEU A 55 19.36 -9.56 6.10
CA LEU A 55 17.91 -9.72 6.01
C LEU A 55 17.55 -10.98 5.20
N GLY A 56 18.28 -11.24 4.11
CA GLY A 56 18.07 -12.46 3.32
C GLY A 56 18.27 -13.72 4.15
N ARG A 57 19.35 -13.76 4.95
CA ARG A 57 19.60 -14.88 5.86
C ARG A 57 18.49 -15.00 6.91
N ALA A 58 18.07 -13.88 7.47
CA ALA A 58 17.01 -13.86 8.48
C ALA A 58 15.68 -14.35 7.89
N LEU A 59 15.33 -13.92 6.67
CA LEU A 59 14.08 -14.35 6.01
C LEU A 59 14.09 -15.83 5.68
N GLY A 60 15.18 -16.34 5.11
CA GLY A 60 15.31 -17.78 4.83
C GLY A 60 15.13 -18.61 6.09
N THR A 61 15.73 -18.16 7.18
CA THR A 61 15.66 -18.81 8.49
C THR A 61 14.24 -18.71 9.09
N TYR A 62 13.70 -17.49 9.16
CA TYR A 62 12.40 -17.21 9.80
C TYR A 62 11.25 -17.93 9.10
N LEU A 63 11.23 -17.86 7.77
CA LEU A 63 10.17 -18.49 6.98
C LEU A 63 10.36 -19.98 6.84
N GLY A 64 11.58 -20.50 7.04
CA GLY A 64 11.90 -21.89 6.76
C GLY A 64 11.64 -22.23 5.29
N ALA A 65 11.83 -21.25 4.44
CA ALA A 65 11.41 -21.32 3.03
C ALA A 65 12.39 -22.16 2.21
N LYS A 66 11.84 -23.03 1.36
CA LYS A 66 12.64 -23.77 0.37
C LYS A 66 12.91 -22.87 -0.84
N ARG A 67 11.95 -22.02 -1.20
CA ARG A 67 12.04 -21.21 -2.42
C ARG A 67 11.31 -19.88 -2.24
N LEU A 68 11.97 -18.77 -2.55
CA LEU A 68 11.39 -17.42 -2.45
C LEU A 68 11.55 -16.67 -3.78
N ALA A 69 10.55 -15.87 -4.13
CA ALA A 69 10.63 -14.96 -5.29
C ALA A 69 11.17 -13.61 -4.81
N VAL A 70 11.98 -12.95 -5.65
CA VAL A 70 12.48 -11.60 -5.36
C VAL A 70 12.30 -10.73 -6.58
N GLY A 71 11.61 -9.60 -6.42
CA GLY A 71 11.48 -8.56 -7.44
C GLY A 71 12.07 -7.25 -6.95
N ARG A 72 12.33 -6.32 -7.86
CA ARG A 72 12.84 -5.00 -7.51
C ARG A 72 12.32 -3.92 -8.44
N ASP A 73 12.24 -2.70 -7.90
CA ASP A 73 11.90 -1.52 -8.68
C ASP A 73 13.17 -0.93 -9.34
N ILE A 74 13.07 0.31 -9.84
CA ILE A 74 14.17 0.92 -10.63
C ILE A 74 15.02 1.90 -9.82
N ARG A 75 14.85 2.00 -8.50
CA ARG A 75 15.68 2.86 -7.65
C ARG A 75 17.14 2.50 -7.82
N THR A 76 18.03 3.51 -7.78
CA THR A 76 19.46 3.27 -7.99
C THR A 76 20.04 2.28 -6.97
N SER A 77 19.48 2.22 -5.76
CA SER A 77 19.94 1.28 -4.73
C SER A 77 19.35 -0.13 -4.89
N SER A 78 18.27 -0.30 -5.68
CA SER A 78 17.55 -1.58 -5.74
C SER A 78 18.38 -2.74 -6.30
N PRO A 79 19.19 -2.58 -7.36
CA PRO A 79 19.97 -3.73 -7.85
C PRO A 79 20.93 -4.31 -6.80
N ALA A 80 21.69 -3.46 -6.10
CA ALA A 80 22.65 -3.92 -5.09
C ALA A 80 21.94 -4.54 -3.88
N LEU A 81 20.82 -3.94 -3.45
CA LEU A 81 20.06 -4.48 -2.32
C LEU A 81 19.41 -5.82 -2.66
N ALA A 82 18.83 -5.94 -3.86
CA ALA A 82 18.20 -7.20 -4.30
C ALA A 82 19.25 -8.32 -4.43
N ASP A 83 20.40 -8.00 -5.01
CA ASP A 83 21.48 -8.99 -5.16
C ASP A 83 21.99 -9.48 -3.79
N ALA A 84 22.22 -8.55 -2.86
CA ALA A 84 22.67 -8.89 -1.52
C ALA A 84 21.62 -9.72 -0.77
N LEU A 85 20.34 -9.32 -0.86
CA LEU A 85 19.23 -10.06 -0.26
C LEU A 85 19.20 -11.51 -0.75
N MET A 86 19.32 -11.69 -2.07
CA MET A 86 19.30 -13.02 -2.68
C MET A 86 20.49 -13.88 -2.24
N ARG A 87 21.69 -13.26 -2.14
CA ARG A 87 22.86 -13.98 -1.62
C ARG A 87 22.60 -14.45 -0.17
N GLY A 88 21.98 -13.61 0.64
CA GLY A 88 21.64 -13.98 2.02
C GLY A 88 20.66 -15.14 2.08
N MET A 89 19.63 -15.12 1.24
CA MET A 89 18.67 -16.23 1.15
C MET A 89 19.36 -17.53 0.74
N GLN A 90 20.23 -17.47 -0.28
CA GLN A 90 20.98 -18.66 -0.72
C GLN A 90 21.88 -19.19 0.39
N ALA A 91 22.52 -18.32 1.16
CA ALA A 91 23.37 -18.71 2.28
C ALA A 91 22.58 -19.37 3.41
N ALA A 92 21.29 -19.10 3.52
CA ALA A 92 20.40 -19.77 4.47
C ALA A 92 19.83 -21.09 3.92
N GLY A 93 20.17 -21.44 2.67
CA GLY A 93 19.71 -22.68 2.04
C GLY A 93 18.42 -22.53 1.24
N THR A 94 17.97 -21.29 0.99
CA THR A 94 16.74 -21.01 0.26
C THR A 94 17.06 -20.81 -1.23
N ASP A 95 16.36 -21.51 -2.11
CA ASP A 95 16.41 -21.27 -3.55
C ASP A 95 15.69 -19.95 -3.86
N VAL A 96 16.21 -19.20 -4.82
CA VAL A 96 15.68 -17.90 -5.20
C VAL A 96 15.24 -17.87 -6.66
N VAL A 97 14.03 -17.37 -6.90
CA VAL A 97 13.55 -17.02 -8.23
C VAL A 97 13.64 -15.49 -8.34
N ASP A 98 14.60 -15.04 -9.13
CA ASP A 98 14.82 -13.61 -9.37
C ASP A 98 13.87 -13.15 -10.48
N LEU A 99 12.87 -12.34 -10.13
CA LEU A 99 11.88 -11.83 -11.10
C LEU A 99 12.40 -10.62 -11.87
N ASP A 100 13.61 -10.12 -11.51
CA ASP A 100 14.24 -8.94 -12.11
C ASP A 100 13.40 -7.69 -11.83
N VAL A 101 13.42 -6.70 -12.71
CA VAL A 101 12.65 -5.45 -12.55
C VAL A 101 11.17 -5.76 -12.75
N CYS A 102 10.37 -5.38 -11.76
CA CYS A 102 8.93 -5.60 -11.83
C CYS A 102 8.19 -4.63 -10.91
N THR A 103 6.87 -4.64 -10.96
CA THR A 103 6.03 -3.92 -10.00
C THR A 103 5.75 -4.80 -8.79
N THR A 104 5.31 -4.18 -7.70
CA THR A 104 4.90 -4.92 -6.49
C THR A 104 3.78 -5.91 -6.81
N GLY A 105 2.81 -5.51 -7.66
CA GLY A 105 1.74 -6.42 -8.09
C GLY A 105 2.25 -7.68 -8.79
N ALA A 106 3.33 -7.56 -9.58
CA ALA A 106 3.92 -8.72 -10.24
C ALA A 106 4.55 -9.69 -9.22
N LEU A 107 5.18 -9.16 -8.16
CA LEU A 107 5.66 -10.03 -7.08
C LEU A 107 4.48 -10.77 -6.41
N TYR A 108 3.41 -10.05 -6.09
CA TYR A 108 2.24 -10.70 -5.49
C TYR A 108 1.68 -11.78 -6.42
N HIS A 109 1.57 -11.47 -7.72
CA HIS A 109 1.08 -12.45 -8.71
C HIS A 109 1.99 -13.70 -8.74
N ALA A 110 3.30 -13.50 -8.67
CA ALA A 110 4.24 -14.63 -8.61
C ALA A 110 3.99 -15.48 -7.36
N CYS A 111 3.75 -14.84 -6.21
CA CYS A 111 3.45 -15.56 -4.95
C CYS A 111 2.14 -16.36 -5.03
N TRP A 112 1.18 -15.93 -5.86
CA TRP A 112 -0.06 -16.66 -6.08
C TRP A 112 0.05 -17.79 -7.12
N THR A 113 0.93 -17.63 -8.11
CA THR A 113 0.91 -18.49 -9.31
C THR A 113 2.14 -19.36 -9.50
N MET A 114 3.24 -19.07 -8.81
CA MET A 114 4.47 -19.87 -8.90
C MET A 114 4.61 -20.78 -7.68
N ASP A 115 5.44 -21.83 -7.82
CA ASP A 115 5.75 -22.74 -6.72
C ASP A 115 6.83 -22.09 -5.84
N VAL A 116 6.41 -21.16 -4.98
CA VAL A 116 7.29 -20.46 -4.03
C VAL A 116 6.61 -20.41 -2.66
N ASP A 117 7.41 -20.32 -1.62
CA ASP A 117 6.94 -20.23 -0.23
C ASP A 117 6.67 -18.80 0.22
N GLY A 118 6.90 -17.84 -0.67
CA GLY A 118 6.73 -16.42 -0.39
C GLY A 118 7.62 -15.59 -1.31
N GLY A 119 7.77 -14.32 -0.97
CA GLY A 119 8.59 -13.45 -1.80
C GLY A 119 8.90 -12.11 -1.15
N VAL A 120 9.80 -11.38 -1.79
CA VAL A 120 10.20 -10.03 -1.34
C VAL A 120 10.24 -9.08 -2.53
N MET A 121 9.65 -7.93 -2.38
CA MET A 121 9.78 -6.80 -3.31
C MET A 121 10.72 -5.77 -2.73
N VAL A 122 11.78 -5.44 -3.45
CA VAL A 122 12.75 -4.40 -3.05
C VAL A 122 12.24 -3.07 -3.60
N THR A 123 11.66 -2.27 -2.71
CA THR A 123 11.01 -1.00 -3.06
C THR A 123 10.67 -0.20 -1.79
N ALA A 124 10.56 1.11 -1.94
CA ALA A 124 10.03 1.99 -0.88
C ALA A 124 8.72 2.67 -1.34
N SER A 125 7.99 2.05 -2.27
CA SER A 125 6.68 2.53 -2.72
C SER A 125 6.78 3.99 -3.24
N HIS A 126 6.07 4.91 -2.60
CA HIS A 126 5.97 6.32 -3.00
C HIS A 126 7.04 7.23 -2.38
N LEU A 127 7.93 6.70 -1.54
CA LEU A 127 8.99 7.52 -0.94
C LEU A 127 10.02 7.93 -2.00
N PRO A 128 10.72 9.06 -1.80
CA PRO A 128 11.65 9.59 -2.83
C PRO A 128 12.62 8.52 -3.34
N MET A 129 12.64 8.33 -4.65
CA MET A 129 13.46 7.29 -5.29
C MET A 129 14.96 7.48 -5.08
N PRO A 130 15.50 8.72 -5.09
CA PRO A 130 16.95 8.88 -4.94
C PRO A 130 17.50 8.50 -3.58
N THR A 131 16.69 8.53 -2.51
CA THR A 131 17.20 8.48 -1.14
C THR A 131 16.63 7.36 -0.27
N HIS A 132 15.59 6.67 -0.71
CA HIS A 132 14.90 5.67 0.12
C HIS A 132 14.81 4.32 -0.59
N ASN A 133 14.72 3.26 0.20
CA ASN A 133 14.37 1.93 -0.30
C ASN A 133 13.71 1.13 0.82
N GLY A 134 13.38 -0.12 0.54
CA GLY A 134 12.72 -0.96 1.52
C GLY A 134 12.46 -2.37 1.01
N PHE A 135 11.74 -3.13 1.81
CA PHE A 135 11.42 -4.53 1.52
C PHE A 135 9.97 -4.81 1.93
N LYS A 136 9.14 -5.20 0.97
CA LYS A 136 7.80 -5.73 1.21
C LYS A 136 7.90 -7.24 1.12
N MET A 137 7.37 -7.95 2.12
CA MET A 137 7.66 -9.38 2.29
C MET A 137 6.37 -10.17 2.42
N CYS A 138 6.33 -11.36 1.82
CA CYS A 138 5.19 -12.27 1.88
C CYS A 138 5.62 -13.65 2.39
N ARG A 139 4.77 -14.25 3.22
CA ARG A 139 4.77 -15.69 3.56
C ARG A 139 3.66 -16.31 2.70
N GLY A 140 4.00 -17.24 1.82
CA GLY A 140 3.04 -17.72 0.85
C GLY A 140 2.56 -16.54 0.01
N ASN A 141 1.28 -16.35 -0.11
CA ASN A 141 0.69 -15.23 -0.88
C ASN A 141 0.15 -14.11 0.01
N LEU A 142 0.48 -14.11 1.30
CA LEU A 142 0.02 -13.06 2.23
C LEU A 142 1.20 -12.27 2.78
N PRO A 143 1.05 -10.95 2.94
CA PRO A 143 2.14 -10.12 3.44
C PRO A 143 2.44 -10.39 4.90
N LEU A 144 3.71 -10.26 5.29
CA LEU A 144 4.10 -10.19 6.69
C LEU A 144 3.61 -8.86 7.27
N ALA A 145 3.10 -8.87 8.48
CA ALA A 145 2.60 -7.65 9.11
C ALA A 145 2.61 -7.77 10.64
N GLY A 146 2.65 -6.63 11.29
CA GLY A 146 2.52 -6.55 12.74
C GLY A 146 3.57 -7.35 13.47
N GLU A 147 3.12 -8.31 14.27
CA GLU A 147 3.99 -9.13 15.12
C GLU A 147 5.02 -9.93 14.32
N GLU A 148 4.64 -10.42 13.13
CA GLU A 148 5.56 -11.17 12.27
C GLU A 148 6.78 -10.34 11.86
N ILE A 149 6.61 -9.04 11.59
CA ILE A 149 7.74 -8.15 11.28
C ILE A 149 8.66 -8.02 12.51
N GLN A 150 8.08 -7.95 13.72
CA GLN A 150 8.88 -7.85 14.95
C GLN A 150 9.59 -9.17 15.28
N GLU A 151 8.96 -10.31 14.99
CA GLU A 151 9.60 -11.61 15.10
C GLU A 151 10.79 -11.72 14.14
N LEU A 152 10.58 -11.32 12.88
CA LEU A 152 11.66 -11.28 11.88
C LEU A 152 12.80 -10.37 12.34
N ARG A 153 12.47 -9.19 12.90
CA ARG A 153 13.47 -8.30 13.48
C ARG A 153 14.29 -9.00 14.56
N GLY A 154 13.64 -9.78 15.42
CA GLY A 154 14.31 -10.58 16.44
C GLY A 154 15.32 -11.54 15.84
N VAL A 155 14.91 -12.33 14.85
CA VAL A 155 15.79 -13.28 14.15
C VAL A 155 16.97 -12.53 13.49
N PHE A 156 16.67 -11.39 12.85
CA PHE A 156 17.68 -10.55 12.20
C PHE A 156 18.74 -10.07 13.21
N LEU A 157 18.31 -9.61 14.40
CA LEU A 157 19.21 -9.08 15.43
C LEU A 157 20.05 -10.17 16.11
N GLU A 158 19.42 -11.32 16.41
CA GLU A 158 20.11 -12.45 17.03
C GLU A 158 21.25 -12.97 16.17
N GLY A 159 21.06 -13.02 14.86
CA GLY A 159 22.11 -13.39 13.93
C GLY A 159 22.40 -14.90 13.89
N GLU A 160 21.52 -15.72 14.45
CA GLU A 160 21.66 -17.16 14.40
C GLU A 160 20.81 -17.68 13.22
N PHE A 161 21.48 -17.93 12.12
CA PHE A 161 20.82 -18.28 10.87
C PHE A 161 21.08 -19.74 10.47
N THR A 162 20.13 -20.31 9.75
CA THR A 162 20.38 -21.60 9.07
C THR A 162 21.51 -21.41 8.05
N ASP A 163 22.24 -22.47 7.78
CA ASP A 163 23.29 -22.49 6.78
C ASP A 163 22.92 -23.45 5.65
N GLY A 164 23.21 -23.05 4.42
CA GLY A 164 22.93 -23.87 3.25
C GLY A 164 23.49 -23.28 1.98
N GLN A 165 23.12 -23.86 0.87
CA GLN A 165 23.53 -23.41 -0.46
C GLN A 165 22.32 -23.47 -1.40
N GLY A 166 21.52 -22.41 -1.37
CA GLY A 166 20.40 -22.29 -2.29
C GLY A 166 20.85 -21.92 -3.69
N THR A 167 20.02 -22.20 -4.67
CA THR A 167 20.25 -21.82 -6.07
C THR A 167 19.59 -20.49 -6.38
N ARG A 168 19.95 -19.91 -7.52
CA ARG A 168 19.29 -18.70 -8.03
C ARG A 168 19.00 -18.90 -9.51
N THR A 169 17.75 -18.66 -9.90
CA THR A 169 17.32 -18.65 -11.30
C THR A 169 16.67 -17.30 -11.58
N THR A 170 16.85 -16.78 -12.79
CA THR A 170 16.22 -15.53 -13.21
C THR A 170 15.05 -15.85 -14.13
N THR A 171 13.87 -15.38 -13.76
CA THR A 171 12.64 -15.62 -14.52
C THR A 171 11.83 -14.33 -14.52
N PRO A 172 12.07 -13.41 -15.45
CA PRO A 172 11.28 -12.17 -15.53
C PRO A 172 9.79 -12.48 -15.56
N HIS A 173 9.02 -11.84 -14.70
CA HIS A 173 7.60 -12.17 -14.51
C HIS A 173 6.63 -11.18 -15.15
N MET A 174 7.12 -9.97 -15.52
CA MET A 174 6.21 -8.94 -16.06
C MET A 174 5.41 -9.40 -17.28
N PRO A 175 6.02 -10.09 -18.29
CA PRO A 175 5.21 -10.53 -19.44
C PRO A 175 4.03 -11.43 -19.06
N THR A 176 4.25 -12.39 -18.17
CA THR A 176 3.19 -13.28 -17.67
C THR A 176 2.13 -12.49 -16.91
N TYR A 177 2.58 -11.54 -16.10
CA TYR A 177 1.69 -10.73 -15.27
C TYR A 177 0.80 -9.82 -16.13
N LEU A 178 1.38 -9.13 -17.13
CA LEU A 178 0.61 -8.25 -18.02
C LEU A 178 -0.43 -9.03 -18.81
N SER A 179 -0.06 -10.23 -19.30
CA SER A 179 -1.00 -11.12 -20.00
C SER A 179 -2.15 -11.53 -19.08
N ALA A 180 -1.85 -11.86 -17.81
CA ALA A 180 -2.88 -12.24 -16.86
C ALA A 180 -3.86 -11.09 -16.58
N ILE A 181 -3.36 -9.86 -16.49
CA ILE A 181 -4.22 -8.67 -16.32
C ILE A 181 -5.15 -8.53 -17.52
N ALA A 182 -4.57 -8.52 -18.73
CA ALA A 182 -5.35 -8.35 -19.97
C ALA A 182 -6.42 -9.44 -20.10
N GLU A 183 -6.08 -10.68 -19.77
CA GLU A 183 -7.02 -11.81 -19.82
C GLU A 183 -8.15 -11.66 -18.78
N SER A 184 -7.84 -11.27 -17.55
CA SER A 184 -8.82 -11.11 -16.48
C SER A 184 -9.79 -9.95 -16.76
N VAL A 185 -9.25 -8.83 -17.23
CA VAL A 185 -10.04 -7.62 -17.49
C VAL A 185 -10.86 -7.79 -18.78
N GLY A 186 -10.27 -8.36 -19.81
CA GLY A 186 -10.92 -8.55 -21.10
C GLY A 186 -10.84 -7.30 -22.00
N PRO A 187 -11.28 -7.44 -23.25
CA PRO A 187 -11.21 -6.33 -24.21
C PRO A 187 -12.23 -5.23 -23.88
N LEU A 188 -11.90 -4.02 -24.28
CA LEU A 188 -12.77 -2.86 -24.06
C LEU A 188 -14.05 -2.97 -24.91
N GLY A 189 -15.16 -2.44 -24.38
CA GLY A 189 -16.41 -2.33 -25.11
C GLY A 189 -16.38 -1.27 -26.22
N ARG A 190 -15.54 -0.26 -26.04
CA ARG A 190 -15.20 0.76 -27.04
C ARG A 190 -13.80 1.30 -26.72
N GLU A 191 -13.20 1.98 -27.68
CA GLU A 191 -11.93 2.66 -27.40
C GLU A 191 -12.12 3.73 -26.31
N VAL A 192 -11.19 3.84 -25.40
CA VAL A 192 -11.13 4.87 -24.36
C VAL A 192 -9.85 5.64 -24.53
N HIS A 193 -9.93 6.95 -24.61
CA HIS A 193 -8.76 7.83 -24.73
C HIS A 193 -8.36 8.28 -23.32
N VAL A 194 -7.21 7.79 -22.82
CA VAL A 194 -6.79 7.96 -21.43
C VAL A 194 -5.34 8.44 -21.36
N ALA A 195 -5.05 9.34 -20.42
CA ALA A 195 -3.68 9.77 -20.13
C ALA A 195 -3.14 9.00 -18.92
N VAL A 196 -1.81 8.75 -18.89
CA VAL A 196 -1.17 8.06 -17.78
C VAL A 196 0.14 8.74 -17.35
N ASP A 197 0.44 8.67 -16.04
CA ASP A 197 1.63 9.24 -15.42
C ASP A 197 2.13 8.31 -14.32
N ALA A 198 3.41 7.96 -14.36
CA ALA A 198 4.01 7.08 -13.36
C ALA A 198 5.18 7.73 -12.60
N GLY A 199 5.35 9.06 -12.73
CA GLY A 199 6.42 9.78 -12.03
C GLY A 199 7.81 9.24 -12.33
N ASN A 200 8.05 8.75 -13.54
CA ASN A 200 9.31 8.13 -13.99
C ASN A 200 9.67 6.82 -13.27
N ALA A 201 8.72 6.22 -12.55
CA ALA A 201 8.95 5.03 -11.72
C ALA A 201 8.67 3.72 -12.48
N VAL A 202 8.81 2.59 -11.79
CA VAL A 202 8.80 1.28 -12.42
C VAL A 202 7.52 0.95 -13.20
N PRO A 203 6.31 1.35 -12.79
CA PRO A 203 5.13 0.95 -13.54
C PRO A 203 4.97 1.62 -14.92
N GLY A 204 5.70 2.71 -15.19
CA GLY A 204 5.50 3.53 -16.39
C GLY A 204 5.32 2.77 -17.69
N PRO A 205 6.36 2.08 -18.20
CA PRO A 205 6.22 1.38 -19.47
C PRO A 205 5.15 0.29 -19.45
N PHE A 206 5.00 -0.37 -18.32
CA PHE A 206 4.05 -1.49 -18.17
C PHE A 206 2.60 -1.01 -18.13
N LEU A 207 2.36 0.18 -17.55
CA LEU A 207 1.04 0.78 -17.53
C LEU A 207 0.57 1.10 -18.95
N VAL A 208 1.45 1.68 -19.76
CA VAL A 208 1.19 1.93 -21.18
C VAL A 208 0.89 0.61 -21.89
N GLU A 209 1.80 -0.36 -21.76
CA GLU A 209 1.69 -1.64 -22.44
C GLU A 209 0.37 -2.37 -22.13
N VAL A 210 -0.03 -2.44 -20.86
CA VAL A 210 -1.24 -3.19 -20.48
C VAL A 210 -2.51 -2.49 -20.96
N LEU A 211 -2.56 -1.16 -20.93
CA LEU A 211 -3.73 -0.42 -21.39
C LEU A 211 -3.88 -0.51 -22.92
N GLU A 212 -2.77 -0.39 -23.65
CA GLU A 212 -2.80 -0.58 -25.11
C GLU A 212 -3.22 -2.01 -25.47
N ALA A 213 -2.75 -2.99 -24.70
CA ALA A 213 -3.06 -4.41 -24.96
C ALA A 213 -4.56 -4.71 -24.85
N ILE A 214 -5.29 -3.97 -24.00
CA ILE A 214 -6.76 -4.16 -23.89
C ILE A 214 -7.55 -3.29 -24.88
N GLY A 215 -6.86 -2.38 -25.60
CA GLY A 215 -7.49 -1.57 -26.65
C GLY A 215 -7.68 -0.09 -26.34
N ALA A 216 -7.00 0.44 -25.32
CA ALA A 216 -7.07 1.88 -24.99
C ALA A 216 -6.17 2.69 -25.93
N ASN A 217 -6.54 3.95 -26.14
CA ASN A 217 -5.71 4.96 -26.80
C ASN A 217 -5.01 5.74 -25.66
N VAL A 218 -3.68 5.58 -25.55
CA VAL A 218 -2.95 6.03 -24.35
C VAL A 218 -2.04 7.23 -24.65
N GLU A 219 -2.20 8.31 -23.90
CA GLU A 219 -1.26 9.44 -23.87
C GLU A 219 -0.41 9.29 -22.61
N ALA A 220 0.91 9.18 -22.78
CA ALA A 220 1.80 8.89 -21.64
C ALA A 220 2.70 10.09 -21.32
N ILE A 221 2.82 10.41 -20.03
CA ILE A 221 3.79 11.38 -19.54
C ILE A 221 4.55 10.75 -18.35
N HIS A 222 5.84 11.04 -18.24
CA HIS A 222 6.70 10.52 -17.16
C HIS A 222 6.62 9.00 -16.97
N CYS A 223 6.50 8.27 -18.11
CA CYS A 223 6.43 6.80 -18.10
C CYS A 223 7.75 6.15 -18.54
N THR A 224 8.81 6.92 -18.77
CA THR A 224 10.17 6.42 -19.01
C THR A 224 10.91 6.39 -17.66
N TRP A 225 11.58 5.27 -17.37
CA TRP A 225 12.28 5.08 -16.10
C TRP A 225 13.38 6.11 -15.88
N ASP A 226 13.35 6.80 -14.74
CA ASP A 226 14.41 7.69 -14.29
C ASP A 226 14.39 7.80 -12.77
N ALA A 227 15.28 7.07 -12.11
CA ALA A 227 15.34 7.00 -10.65
C ALA A 227 15.79 8.32 -9.99
N SER A 228 16.20 9.33 -10.77
CA SER A 228 16.49 10.65 -10.21
C SER A 228 15.22 11.44 -9.88
N GLU A 229 14.05 10.94 -10.31
CA GLU A 229 12.75 11.56 -10.03
C GLU A 229 12.72 13.00 -10.56
N PRO A 230 13.00 13.22 -11.87
CA PRO A 230 13.31 14.56 -12.38
C PRO A 230 12.10 15.50 -12.49
N ASN A 231 10.89 15.01 -12.40
CA ASN A 231 9.69 15.84 -12.63
C ASN A 231 8.88 16.06 -11.35
N HIS A 232 8.41 14.97 -10.73
CA HIS A 232 7.68 15.05 -9.47
C HIS A 232 7.78 13.68 -8.76
N GLY A 233 7.40 13.65 -7.48
CA GLY A 233 7.37 12.43 -6.71
C GLY A 233 6.29 11.46 -7.21
N ALA A 234 6.58 10.17 -7.16
CA ALA A 234 5.67 9.14 -7.66
C ALA A 234 4.62 8.77 -6.58
N ASP A 235 3.76 9.74 -6.24
CA ASP A 235 2.66 9.57 -5.29
C ASP A 235 1.40 10.22 -5.88
N PRO A 236 0.52 9.45 -6.51
CA PRO A 236 -0.67 10.01 -7.19
C PRO A 236 -1.78 10.43 -6.23
N THR A 237 -1.58 10.28 -4.92
CA THR A 237 -2.55 10.75 -3.94
C THR A 237 -2.31 12.21 -3.56
N ARG A 238 -1.24 12.82 -4.07
CA ARG A 238 -0.91 14.22 -3.82
C ARG A 238 -1.31 15.07 -5.04
N PRO A 239 -2.24 16.01 -4.88
CA PRO A 239 -2.69 16.81 -6.03
C PRO A 239 -1.55 17.50 -6.82
N TYR A 240 -0.49 17.95 -6.12
CA TYR A 240 0.62 18.64 -6.79
C TYR A 240 1.45 17.69 -7.67
N ASN A 241 1.43 16.39 -7.43
CA ASN A 241 2.10 15.40 -8.29
C ASN A 241 1.27 15.07 -9.53
N MET A 242 0.03 15.49 -9.56
CA MET A 242 -0.90 15.21 -10.66
C MET A 242 -1.10 16.43 -11.58
N UNK A 243 -0.43 17.30 -11.51
CA UNK A 243 -0.58 18.48 -12.19
C UNK A 243 -0.30 18.36 -13.63
N ASP A 244 0.98 17.65 -13.92
CA ASP A 244 1.35 17.41 -15.30
C ASP A 244 0.34 16.53 -16.03
N LEU A 245 -0.13 15.49 -15.35
CA LEU A 245 -1.16 14.60 -15.88
C LEU A 245 -2.46 15.38 -16.22
N ALA A 246 -2.87 16.26 -15.30
CA ALA A 246 -4.09 17.07 -15.52
C ALA A 246 -3.96 17.94 -16.76
N GLU A 247 -2.79 18.55 -16.94
CA GLU A 247 -2.53 19.37 -18.14
C GLU A 247 -2.55 18.51 -19.40
N LEU A 248 -1.96 17.31 -19.35
CA LEU A 248 -1.95 16.40 -20.49
C LEU A 248 -3.37 15.98 -20.88
N VAL A 249 -4.20 15.63 -19.90
CA VAL A 249 -5.60 15.24 -20.15
C VAL A 249 -6.33 16.34 -20.89
N VAL A 250 -6.24 17.54 -20.43
CA VAL A 250 -6.90 18.69 -21.06
C VAL A 250 -6.32 18.98 -22.46
N UNK A 251 -5.14 18.80 -22.51
CA UNK A 251 -4.47 19.08 -23.64
C UNK A 251 -4.75 18.19 -24.74
N GLN A 252 -4.80 17.00 -24.46
CA GLN A 252 -5.04 15.95 -25.45
C GLN A 252 -6.53 15.61 -25.63
N GLY A 253 -7.36 16.12 -24.80
CA GLY A 253 -8.79 15.78 -24.83
C GLY A 253 -9.07 14.35 -24.39
N CYS A 254 -8.32 13.86 -23.41
CA CYS A 254 -8.53 12.53 -22.85
C CYS A 254 -9.80 12.48 -22.01
N GLU A 255 -10.42 11.32 -21.91
CA GLU A 255 -11.63 11.13 -21.11
C GLU A 255 -11.35 11.23 -19.61
N PHE A 256 -10.13 10.88 -19.19
CA PHE A 256 -9.60 11.05 -17.83
C PHE A 256 -8.11 10.70 -17.83
N GLY A 257 -7.46 10.89 -16.69
CA GLY A 257 -6.06 10.50 -16.52
C GLY A 257 -5.85 9.63 -15.29
N LEU A 258 -4.86 8.76 -15.33
CA LEU A 258 -4.53 7.83 -14.25
C LEU A 258 -3.07 7.97 -13.84
N GLY A 259 -2.84 8.08 -12.53
CA GLY A 259 -1.49 8.11 -11.96
C GLY A 259 -1.17 6.85 -11.18
N SER A 260 0.09 6.42 -11.22
CA SER A 260 0.57 5.28 -10.45
C SER A 260 1.69 5.72 -9.51
N ASP A 261 1.82 5.05 -8.36
CA ASP A 261 2.93 5.34 -7.46
C ASP A 261 4.20 4.56 -7.85
N GLY A 262 5.25 4.75 -7.05
CA GLY A 262 6.61 4.34 -7.39
C GLY A 262 6.83 2.85 -7.62
N ASP A 263 6.06 1.99 -6.98
CA ASP A 263 6.18 0.53 -7.16
C ASP A 263 4.93 -0.09 -7.81
N GLY A 264 3.95 0.75 -8.15
CA GLY A 264 2.81 0.29 -8.92
C GLY A 264 1.72 -0.41 -8.12
N ASP A 265 1.54 -0.04 -6.84
CA ASP A 265 0.45 -0.63 -6.06
C ASP A 265 -0.67 0.36 -5.71
N ARG A 266 -0.50 1.66 -6.04
CA ARG A 266 -1.54 2.68 -5.81
C ARG A 266 -1.95 3.36 -7.10
N ILE A 267 -3.22 3.76 -7.16
CA ILE A 267 -3.77 4.49 -8.30
C ILE A 267 -4.41 5.80 -7.84
N GLY A 268 -4.25 6.85 -8.65
CA GLY A 268 -4.96 8.10 -8.52
C GLY A 268 -5.51 8.51 -9.88
N ALA A 269 -6.34 9.55 -9.93
CA ALA A 269 -6.94 9.97 -11.19
C ALA A 269 -7.15 11.47 -11.26
N VAL A 270 -7.34 11.95 -12.50
CA VAL A 270 -7.88 13.28 -12.78
C VAL A 270 -9.02 13.14 -13.79
N THR A 271 -10.01 14.01 -13.70
CA THR A 271 -11.15 14.00 -14.62
C THR A 271 -10.76 14.61 -15.99
N GLU A 272 -11.66 14.56 -16.95
CA GLU A 272 -11.49 15.18 -18.28
C GLU A 272 -11.20 16.68 -18.21
N THR A 273 -11.57 17.34 -17.11
CA THR A 273 -11.28 18.77 -16.92
C THR A 273 -9.96 19.01 -16.17
N GLY A 274 -9.24 17.94 -15.82
CA GLY A 274 -8.02 18.02 -15.03
C GLY A 274 -8.26 18.11 -13.51
N ALA A 275 -9.48 17.93 -13.05
CA ALA A 275 -9.78 17.99 -11.62
C ALA A 275 -9.26 16.74 -10.91
N PHE A 276 -8.57 16.93 -9.79
CA PHE A 276 -8.01 15.83 -8.98
C PHE A 276 -9.15 14.97 -8.39
N VAL A 277 -8.96 13.65 -8.44
CA VAL A 277 -9.92 12.69 -7.90
C VAL A 277 -9.28 11.94 -6.73
N TYR A 278 -9.83 12.08 -5.53
CA TYR A 278 -9.38 11.29 -4.40
C TYR A 278 -9.66 9.80 -4.67
N PRO A 279 -8.72 8.90 -4.37
CA PRO A 279 -8.88 7.47 -4.73
C PRO A 279 -10.17 6.82 -4.22
N ASP A 280 -10.68 7.21 -3.06
CA ASP A 280 -11.92 6.62 -2.52
C ASP A 280 -13.16 6.97 -3.38
N ARG A 281 -13.09 8.01 -4.22
CA ARG A 281 -14.14 8.27 -5.21
C ARG A 281 -14.11 7.22 -6.33
N LEU A 282 -12.91 6.77 -6.73
CA LEU A 282 -12.77 5.66 -7.68
C LEU A 282 -13.33 4.37 -7.08
N VAL A 283 -13.08 4.15 -5.79
CA VAL A 283 -13.61 2.98 -5.07
C VAL A 283 -15.14 3.00 -5.14
N ALA A 284 -15.77 4.13 -4.82
CA ALA A 284 -17.22 4.26 -4.87
C ALA A 284 -17.78 3.96 -6.28
N LEU A 285 -17.05 4.43 -7.31
CA LEU A 285 -17.44 4.18 -8.70
C LEU A 285 -17.38 2.68 -9.05
N LEU A 286 -16.32 1.98 -8.60
CA LEU A 286 -16.11 0.57 -8.95
C LEU A 286 -16.98 -0.41 -8.15
N VAL A 287 -17.45 -0.01 -6.97
CA VAL A 287 -18.25 -0.88 -6.10
C VAL A 287 -19.48 -1.43 -6.84
N GLY A 288 -20.16 -0.56 -7.60
CA GLY A 288 -21.33 -0.97 -8.38
C GLY A 288 -21.01 -2.07 -9.38
N ASP A 289 -19.86 -1.97 -10.05
CA ASP A 289 -19.41 -2.97 -11.03
C ASP A 289 -19.04 -4.31 -10.35
N VAL A 290 -18.34 -4.24 -9.23
CA VAL A 290 -17.90 -5.45 -8.50
C VAL A 290 -19.10 -6.25 -7.97
N LEU A 291 -20.18 -5.56 -7.56
CA LEU A 291 -21.36 -6.20 -6.98
C LEU A 291 -22.48 -6.44 -7.99
N ALA A 292 -22.32 -6.02 -9.25
CA ALA A 292 -23.40 -5.99 -10.24
C ALA A 292 -24.01 -7.34 -10.55
N ASP A 293 -23.23 -8.43 -10.48
CA ASP A 293 -23.71 -9.77 -10.84
C ASP A 293 -24.10 -10.62 -9.63
N LEU A 294 -24.19 -10.03 -8.44
CA LEU A 294 -24.64 -10.78 -7.27
C LEU A 294 -26.13 -11.04 -7.34
N ASP A 295 -26.53 -12.28 -7.10
CA ASP A 295 -27.94 -12.66 -7.07
C ASP A 295 -28.47 -12.73 -5.63
N GLU A 296 -29.73 -13.10 -5.49
CA GLU A 296 -30.41 -13.19 -4.19
C GLU A 296 -29.79 -14.24 -3.26
N ASN A 297 -29.04 -15.20 -3.81
CA ASN A 297 -28.41 -16.27 -3.04
C ASN A 297 -26.96 -15.94 -2.65
N ALA A 298 -26.46 -14.76 -3.00
CA ALA A 298 -25.09 -14.37 -2.67
C ALA A 298 -24.88 -14.41 -1.16
N THR A 299 -23.74 -14.97 -0.74
CA THR A 299 -23.39 -15.07 0.67
C THR A 299 -23.09 -13.69 1.28
N ALA A 300 -23.10 -13.61 2.60
CA ALA A 300 -22.71 -12.38 3.30
C ALA A 300 -21.31 -11.94 2.88
N ASN A 301 -20.35 -12.86 2.77
CA ASN A 301 -19.00 -12.52 2.33
C ASN A 301 -18.98 -11.93 0.92
N GLN A 302 -19.75 -12.49 0.00
CA GLN A 302 -19.82 -11.98 -1.38
C GLN A 302 -20.40 -10.56 -1.44
N ARG A 303 -21.28 -10.22 -0.50
CA ARG A 303 -21.88 -8.87 -0.40
C ARG A 303 -20.98 -7.88 0.32
N THR A 304 -20.02 -8.37 1.12
CA THR A 304 -19.17 -7.51 1.92
C THR A 304 -18.16 -6.76 1.05
N VAL A 305 -18.02 -5.45 1.29
CA VAL A 305 -16.95 -4.63 0.74
C VAL A 305 -16.19 -4.04 1.94
N ILE A 306 -14.87 -4.26 1.96
CA ILE A 306 -14.01 -3.81 3.05
C ILE A 306 -13.40 -2.47 2.66
N TYR A 307 -13.42 -1.49 3.59
CA TYR A 307 -12.82 -0.19 3.33
C TYR A 307 -12.17 0.34 4.60
N ASP A 308 -11.11 1.15 4.44
CA ASP A 308 -10.40 1.61 5.63
C ASP A 308 -11.08 2.81 6.29
N VAL A 309 -10.71 3.03 7.54
CA VAL A 309 -11.30 4.08 8.39
C VAL A 309 -11.18 5.50 7.82
N LYS A 310 -10.29 5.71 6.87
CA LYS A 310 -10.06 7.03 6.27
C LYS A 310 -10.96 7.33 5.08
N CYS A 311 -11.63 6.32 4.52
CA CYS A 311 -12.47 6.49 3.33
C CYS A 311 -13.64 7.44 3.56
N SER A 312 -13.98 8.18 2.52
CA SER A 312 -15.17 9.01 2.46
C SER A 312 -16.45 8.20 2.76
N MET A 313 -17.44 8.85 3.32
CA MET A 313 -18.78 8.28 3.49
C MET A 313 -19.43 7.92 2.13
N ASN A 314 -18.93 8.45 1.03
CA ASN A 314 -19.35 8.05 -0.31
C ASN A 314 -19.17 6.55 -0.55
N VAL A 315 -18.09 5.96 0.02
CA VAL A 315 -17.82 4.51 -0.15
C VAL A 315 -18.94 3.70 0.53
N GLU A 316 -19.27 4.03 1.78
CA GLU A 316 -20.37 3.36 2.48
C GLU A 316 -21.69 3.51 1.72
N SER A 317 -21.99 4.73 1.25
CA SER A 317 -23.20 5.01 0.48
C SER A 317 -23.26 4.19 -0.81
N ALA A 318 -22.14 4.09 -1.54
CA ALA A 318 -22.09 3.32 -2.80
C ALA A 318 -22.29 1.82 -2.52
N ILE A 319 -21.70 1.30 -1.45
CA ILE A 319 -21.85 -0.12 -1.07
C ILE A 319 -23.31 -0.42 -0.79
N LEU A 320 -23.95 0.41 0.03
CA LEU A 320 -25.37 0.21 0.39
C LEU A 320 -26.27 0.32 -0.84
N ALA A 321 -26.00 1.29 -1.73
CA ALA A 321 -26.78 1.48 -2.96
C ALA A 321 -26.64 0.29 -3.90
N ALA A 322 -25.52 -0.42 -3.89
CA ALA A 322 -25.27 -1.61 -4.70
C ALA A 322 -25.78 -2.91 -4.04
N GLY A 323 -26.43 -2.81 -2.88
CA GLY A 323 -26.93 -3.98 -2.15
C GLY A 323 -25.87 -4.73 -1.37
N GLY A 324 -24.71 -4.09 -1.13
CA GLY A 324 -23.60 -4.67 -0.38
C GLY A 324 -23.66 -4.38 1.11
N GLU A 325 -22.72 -4.97 1.84
CA GLU A 325 -22.56 -4.81 3.28
C GLU A 325 -21.23 -4.12 3.55
N PRO A 326 -21.22 -2.87 4.03
CA PRO A 326 -19.98 -2.15 4.28
C PRO A 326 -19.27 -2.67 5.54
N LEU A 327 -17.98 -2.94 5.44
CA LEU A 327 -17.16 -3.40 6.58
C LEU A 327 -15.93 -2.49 6.71
N MET A 328 -15.94 -1.67 7.74
CA MET A 328 -14.81 -0.78 8.03
C MET A 328 -13.66 -1.56 8.64
N ALA A 329 -12.42 -1.29 8.19
CA ALA A 329 -11.22 -1.98 8.64
C ALA A 329 -10.11 -0.99 8.98
N ARG A 330 -9.09 -1.48 9.68
CA ARG A 330 -7.91 -0.68 9.99
C ARG A 330 -7.09 -0.41 8.73
N THR A 331 -6.40 0.75 8.73
CA THR A 331 -5.55 1.17 7.62
C THR A 331 -4.28 0.31 7.53
N GLY A 332 -3.91 -0.08 6.32
CA GLY A 332 -2.68 -0.78 6.00
C GLY A 332 -2.92 -1.89 4.97
N HIS A 333 -2.21 -1.82 3.84
CA HIS A 333 -2.41 -2.74 2.72
C HIS A 333 -2.29 -4.21 3.13
N SER A 334 -1.40 -4.50 4.09
CA SER A 334 -1.22 -5.88 4.58
C SER A 334 -2.44 -6.35 5.37
N PHE A 335 -3.02 -5.46 6.18
CA PHE A 335 -4.20 -5.79 6.97
C PHE A 335 -5.43 -5.97 6.07
N MET A 336 -5.53 -5.16 5.01
CA MET A 336 -6.63 -5.29 4.03
C MET A 336 -6.58 -6.63 3.30
N LYS A 337 -5.38 -7.05 2.85
CA LYS A 337 -5.20 -8.35 2.18
C LYS A 337 -5.55 -9.51 3.12
N ARG A 338 -5.17 -9.40 4.40
CA ARG A 338 -5.54 -10.42 5.39
C ARG A 338 -7.05 -10.44 5.66
N ALA A 339 -7.67 -9.26 5.73
CA ALA A 339 -9.12 -9.17 5.94
C ALA A 339 -9.90 -9.84 4.78
N LEU A 340 -9.40 -9.70 3.55
CA LEU A 340 -9.97 -10.42 2.40
C LEU A 340 -9.76 -11.93 2.53
N ALA A 341 -8.55 -12.37 2.89
CA ALA A 341 -8.24 -13.80 3.02
C ALA A 341 -9.09 -14.46 4.10
N ASP A 342 -9.43 -13.73 5.17
CA ASP A 342 -10.27 -14.21 6.26
C ASP A 342 -11.74 -14.33 5.88
N ARG A 343 -12.14 -13.83 4.70
CA ARG A 343 -13.53 -13.82 4.23
C ARG A 343 -13.64 -14.42 2.83
N PRO A 344 -13.50 -15.74 2.69
CA PRO A 344 -13.61 -16.39 1.39
C PRO A 344 -14.89 -15.96 0.65
N GLY A 345 -14.72 -15.54 -0.60
CA GLY A 345 -15.82 -15.05 -1.42
C GLY A 345 -16.01 -13.52 -1.39
N CYS A 346 -15.36 -12.81 -0.47
CA CYS A 346 -15.37 -11.34 -0.48
C CYS A 346 -14.64 -10.85 -1.73
N ARG A 347 -15.24 -9.89 -2.44
CA ARG A 347 -14.82 -9.50 -3.79
C ARG A 347 -13.97 -8.23 -3.85
N PHE A 348 -13.95 -7.43 -2.76
CA PHE A 348 -13.40 -6.09 -2.90
C PHE A 348 -12.99 -5.52 -1.55
N ALA A 349 -11.80 -4.95 -1.52
CA ALA A 349 -11.35 -4.12 -0.39
C ALA A 349 -10.66 -2.89 -0.95
N ALA A 350 -10.59 -1.80 -0.17
CA ALA A 350 -9.97 -0.57 -0.65
C ALA A 350 -9.56 0.36 0.49
N GLU A 351 -8.55 1.20 0.20
CA GLU A 351 -8.09 2.25 1.10
C GLU A 351 -8.14 3.61 0.42
N MET A 352 -8.38 4.64 1.19
CA MET A 352 -8.34 6.03 0.72
C MET A 352 -6.97 6.39 0.13
N SER A 353 -5.92 5.68 0.54
CA SER A 353 -4.54 5.90 0.06
C SER A 353 -4.28 5.44 -1.37
N GLY A 354 -5.29 4.89 -2.06
CA GLY A 354 -5.15 4.43 -3.45
C GLY A 354 -4.86 2.95 -3.60
N HIS A 355 -4.73 2.21 -2.51
CA HIS A 355 -4.64 0.75 -2.56
C HIS A 355 -6.03 0.18 -2.76
N ILE A 356 -6.26 -0.48 -3.87
CA ILE A 356 -7.57 -1.10 -4.21
C ILE A 356 -7.31 -2.57 -4.50
N PHE A 357 -8.12 -3.44 -3.92
CA PHE A 357 -7.88 -4.89 -3.86
C PHE A 357 -9.06 -5.66 -4.45
N PRO A 358 -9.17 -5.74 -5.79
CA PRO A 358 -10.24 -6.54 -6.41
C PRO A 358 -9.99 -8.04 -6.23
N ALA A 359 -11.03 -8.77 -5.90
CA ALA A 359 -10.97 -10.24 -5.73
C ALA A 359 -12.16 -10.92 -6.43
N ASP A 360 -12.66 -10.28 -7.50
CA ASP A 360 -13.67 -10.82 -8.39
C ASP A 360 -13.05 -11.21 -9.73
N ARG A 361 -13.80 -11.75 -10.66
CA ARG A 361 -13.35 -12.13 -12.01
C ARG A 361 -12.10 -13.03 -12.01
N GLY A 362 -11.94 -13.85 -10.96
CA GLY A 362 -10.76 -14.72 -10.84
C GLY A 362 -9.48 -14.00 -10.43
N TRP A 363 -9.55 -12.73 -10.08
CA TRP A 363 -8.38 -11.99 -9.58
C TRP A 363 -8.18 -12.27 -8.10
N TYR A 364 -7.00 -11.93 -7.58
CA TYR A 364 -6.44 -12.51 -6.36
C TYR A 364 -6.62 -11.67 -5.09
N GLY A 365 -7.09 -10.43 -5.21
CA GLY A 365 -7.31 -9.59 -4.02
C GLY A 365 -6.08 -8.85 -3.53
N PHE A 366 -5.13 -8.56 -4.41
CA PHE A 366 -3.98 -7.72 -4.06
C PHE A 366 -4.02 -6.37 -4.80
N ASP A 367 -3.36 -5.41 -4.21
CA ASP A 367 -3.30 -4.04 -4.71
C ASP A 367 -2.31 -3.92 -5.88
N CYS A 368 -2.78 -3.38 -6.99
CA CYS A 368 -1.95 -3.24 -8.20
C CYS A 368 -2.48 -2.11 -9.07
N SER A 369 -1.66 -1.09 -9.30
CA SER A 369 -2.08 0.04 -10.14
C SER A 369 -2.36 -0.40 -11.58
N LEU A 370 -1.61 -1.35 -12.12
CA LEU A 370 -1.79 -1.82 -13.50
C LEU A 370 -3.16 -2.49 -13.67
N TYR A 371 -3.52 -3.39 -12.75
CA TYR A 371 -4.83 -4.06 -12.80
C TYR A 371 -5.94 -3.04 -12.60
N ASN A 372 -5.80 -2.18 -11.59
CA ASN A 372 -6.84 -1.21 -11.25
C ASN A 372 -7.05 -0.20 -12.38
N ALA A 373 -5.97 0.22 -13.06
CA ALA A 373 -6.07 1.10 -14.23
C ALA A 373 -6.81 0.39 -15.37
N ALA A 374 -6.39 -0.83 -15.69
CA ALA A 374 -7.02 -1.62 -16.76
C ALA A 374 -8.51 -1.87 -16.44
N ARG A 375 -8.82 -2.23 -15.18
CA ARG A 375 -10.17 -2.48 -14.72
C ARG A 375 -11.04 -1.21 -14.82
N LEU A 376 -10.51 -0.06 -14.45
CA LEU A 376 -11.26 1.20 -14.53
C LEU A 376 -11.52 1.60 -15.98
N VAL A 377 -10.52 1.47 -16.85
CA VAL A 377 -10.66 1.78 -18.28
C VAL A 377 -11.69 0.83 -18.92
N GLU A 378 -11.63 -0.47 -18.59
CA GLU A 378 -12.61 -1.44 -19.11
C GLU A 378 -14.02 -1.13 -18.61
N PHE A 379 -14.16 -0.85 -17.31
CA PHE A 379 -15.45 -0.45 -16.74
C PHE A 379 -16.00 0.77 -17.50
N TRP A 380 -15.18 1.80 -17.69
CA TRP A 380 -15.58 3.02 -18.37
C TRP A 380 -15.97 2.75 -19.84
N SER A 381 -15.28 1.82 -20.49
CA SER A 381 -15.58 1.47 -21.89
C SER A 381 -16.98 0.86 -22.07
N ARG A 382 -17.55 0.29 -21.01
CA ARG A 382 -18.89 -0.32 -21.04
C ARG A 382 -20.00 0.67 -20.67
N GLN A 383 -19.63 1.83 -20.14
CA GLN A 383 -20.66 2.80 -19.78
C GLN A 383 -21.29 3.38 -21.05
N THR A 384 -22.60 3.26 -21.18
CA THR A 384 -23.36 3.96 -22.22
C THR A 384 -23.43 5.40 -21.75
N VAL A 385 -22.55 6.17 -22.30
CA VAL A 385 -22.45 7.58 -21.95
C VAL A 385 -23.55 8.30 -22.72
N ASP A 386 -24.68 8.54 -22.07
CA ASP A 386 -25.72 9.44 -22.62
C ASP A 386 -25.18 10.88 -22.55
N GLY A 387 -23.92 11.05 -23.02
CA GLY A 387 -23.23 12.33 -23.01
C GLY A 387 -22.56 12.70 -21.67
N ALA A 388 -22.65 11.86 -20.62
CA ALA A 388 -22.04 12.18 -19.33
C ALA A 388 -20.50 11.99 -19.40
N SER A 389 -19.76 12.96 -18.88
CA SER A 389 -18.30 12.86 -18.77
C SER A 389 -17.90 11.97 -17.57
N PHE A 390 -16.62 11.63 -17.50
CA PHE A 390 -16.09 10.86 -16.38
C PHE A 390 -16.31 11.58 -15.04
N GLY A 391 -16.07 12.90 -15.03
CA GLY A 391 -16.32 13.72 -13.84
C GLY A 391 -17.78 13.73 -13.42
N GLU A 392 -18.71 13.83 -14.37
CA GLU A 392 -20.15 13.79 -14.09
C GLU A 392 -20.57 12.42 -13.54
N ALA A 393 -20.02 11.34 -14.08
CA ALA A 393 -20.30 10.00 -13.57
C ALA A 393 -19.78 9.81 -12.13
N LEU A 394 -18.59 10.33 -11.85
CA LEU A 394 -18.06 10.32 -10.48
C LEU A 394 -18.97 11.11 -9.53
N ASP A 395 -19.38 12.32 -9.94
CA ASP A 395 -20.21 13.17 -9.07
C ASP A 395 -21.57 12.53 -8.79
N ALA A 396 -22.07 11.72 -9.72
CA ALA A 396 -23.35 11.01 -9.52
C ALA A 396 -23.28 9.98 -8.39
N VAL A 397 -22.14 9.30 -8.23
CA VAL A 397 -21.99 8.23 -7.20
C VAL A 397 -21.17 8.67 -5.99
N ALA A 398 -20.28 9.63 -6.16
CA ALA A 398 -19.33 10.05 -5.13
C ALA A 398 -19.08 11.55 -5.23
N PRO A 399 -20.09 12.39 -4.95
CA PRO A 399 -19.91 13.84 -5.04
C PRO A 399 -18.78 14.35 -4.14
N ASN A 400 -18.20 15.48 -4.49
CA ASN A 400 -17.23 16.13 -3.61
C ASN A 400 -17.96 16.63 -2.36
N LEU A 401 -17.54 16.12 -1.20
CA LEU A 401 -18.14 16.46 0.09
C LEU A 401 -17.24 17.43 0.84
N PRO A 402 -17.85 18.36 1.61
CA PRO A 402 -17.06 19.21 2.52
C PRO A 402 -16.20 18.36 3.44
N THR A 403 -14.90 18.66 3.52
CA THR A 403 -13.95 17.85 4.30
C THR A 403 -12.73 18.66 4.70
N THR A 404 -12.14 18.34 5.84
CA THR A 404 -10.85 18.88 6.26
C THR A 404 -9.69 18.28 5.44
N GLY A 405 -9.93 17.17 4.70
CA GLY A 405 -8.85 16.36 4.21
C GLY A 405 -8.15 15.64 5.37
N GLU A 406 -7.07 14.93 5.06
CA GLU A 406 -6.26 14.22 6.06
C GLU A 406 -5.27 15.19 6.70
N CYS A 407 -5.36 15.38 8.01
CA CYS A 407 -4.50 16.28 8.76
C CYS A 407 -3.60 15.50 9.72
N LYS A 408 -2.32 15.88 9.80
CA LYS A 408 -1.35 15.29 10.73
C LYS A 408 -1.19 16.22 11.92
N VAL A 409 -1.59 15.74 13.10
CA VAL A 409 -1.54 16.51 14.35
C VAL A 409 -0.39 15.96 15.19
N PRO A 410 0.64 16.78 15.51
CA PRO A 410 1.79 16.29 16.27
C PRO A 410 1.37 15.66 17.61
N CYS A 411 1.91 14.47 17.90
CA CYS A 411 1.60 13.75 19.14
C CYS A 411 2.78 12.81 19.44
N ALA A 412 3.35 12.94 20.62
CA ALA A 412 4.46 12.08 21.03
C ALA A 412 4.04 10.61 20.99
N GLU A 413 4.96 9.73 20.59
CA GLU A 413 4.67 8.30 20.42
C GLU A 413 4.01 7.69 21.65
N ASP A 414 4.54 8.01 22.84
CA ASP A 414 4.06 7.48 24.10
C ASP A 414 2.69 8.01 24.52
N ASP A 415 2.24 9.13 23.93
CA ASP A 415 0.96 9.77 24.26
C ASP A 415 -0.18 9.35 23.34
N LYS A 416 0.12 8.80 22.17
CA LYS A 416 -0.90 8.52 21.15
C LYS A 416 -2.08 7.70 21.67
N ASP A 417 -1.80 6.59 22.36
CA ASP A 417 -2.87 5.71 22.84
C ASP A 417 -3.72 6.40 23.89
N ARG A 418 -3.09 7.17 24.80
CA ARG A 418 -3.80 7.92 25.83
C ARG A 418 -4.72 8.98 25.19
N VAL A 419 -4.20 9.70 24.21
CA VAL A 419 -4.97 10.78 23.55
C VAL A 419 -6.14 10.18 22.76
N VAL A 420 -5.92 9.12 21.98
CA VAL A 420 -6.99 8.46 21.22
C VAL A 420 -8.08 7.92 22.17
N ALA A 421 -7.66 7.28 23.28
CA ALA A 421 -8.63 6.79 24.28
C ALA A 421 -9.43 7.95 24.89
N GLY A 422 -8.78 9.08 25.16
CA GLY A 422 -9.47 10.27 25.65
C GLY A 422 -10.49 10.82 24.66
N ILE A 423 -10.13 10.88 23.36
CA ILE A 423 -11.06 11.32 22.32
C ILE A 423 -12.23 10.34 22.20
N THR A 424 -11.93 9.03 22.25
CA THR A 424 -13.00 8.00 22.23
C THR A 424 -13.99 8.22 23.37
N ALA A 425 -13.48 8.45 24.58
CA ALA A 425 -14.33 8.71 25.75
C ALA A 425 -15.13 10.00 25.59
N ALA A 426 -14.52 11.03 24.99
CA ALA A 426 -15.18 12.33 24.79
C ALA A 426 -16.38 12.25 23.82
N PHE A 427 -16.41 11.22 22.96
CA PHE A 427 -17.49 11.01 21.99
C PHE A 427 -18.30 9.73 22.26
N ALA A 428 -18.20 9.16 23.47
CA ALA A 428 -18.87 7.90 23.82
C ALA A 428 -20.41 7.97 23.71
N ASP A 429 -20.96 9.18 23.74
CA ASP A 429 -22.40 9.42 23.60
C ASP A 429 -22.91 9.30 22.16
N LEU A 430 -22.00 9.20 21.17
CA LEU A 430 -22.34 9.11 19.74
C LEU A 430 -21.95 7.74 19.17
N PRO A 431 -22.64 7.28 18.13
CA PRO A 431 -22.21 6.06 17.45
C PRO A 431 -20.77 6.20 16.94
N HIS A 432 -19.95 5.18 17.16
CA HIS A 432 -18.55 5.23 16.69
C HIS A 432 -17.96 3.85 16.51
N SER A 433 -16.88 3.77 15.75
CA SER A 433 -16.07 2.57 15.56
C SER A 433 -14.70 2.79 16.18
N THR A 434 -14.15 1.75 16.81
CA THR A 434 -12.81 1.76 17.37
C THR A 434 -11.88 0.77 16.67
N VAL A 435 -12.17 0.43 15.42
CA VAL A 435 -11.39 -0.57 14.68
C VAL A 435 -9.96 -0.07 14.41
N ASP A 436 -9.75 1.26 14.30
CA ASP A 436 -8.42 1.86 14.13
C ASP A 436 -8.50 3.31 14.62
N GLY A 437 -8.25 3.53 15.91
CA GLY A 437 -8.50 4.81 16.55
C GLY A 437 -9.98 4.95 16.86
N VAL A 438 -10.55 6.12 16.63
CA VAL A 438 -11.99 6.34 16.80
C VAL A 438 -12.55 7.07 15.57
N ARG A 439 -13.57 6.48 14.95
CA ARG A 439 -14.33 7.13 13.88
C ARG A 439 -15.75 7.36 14.38
N VAL A 440 -16.05 8.62 14.70
CA VAL A 440 -17.35 9.06 15.27
C VAL A 440 -18.32 9.32 14.11
N ARG A 441 -19.57 8.89 14.27
CA ARG A 441 -20.62 9.08 13.27
C ARG A 441 -21.59 10.17 13.77
N PHE A 442 -21.95 11.09 12.90
CA PHE A 442 -22.95 12.11 13.17
C PHE A 442 -24.16 11.78 12.28
N GLU A 443 -25.25 11.39 12.94
CA GLU A 443 -26.44 10.88 12.24
C GLU A 443 -27.63 11.82 12.47
N ASP A 444 -28.58 11.82 11.53
CA ASP A 444 -29.83 12.57 11.70
C ASP A 444 -30.83 11.76 12.57
N GLU A 445 -32.03 12.31 12.75
CA GLU A 445 -33.06 11.69 13.57
C GLU A 445 -33.53 10.33 13.05
N GLU A 446 -33.32 10.07 11.75
CA GLU A 446 -33.63 8.79 11.11
C GLU A 446 -32.44 7.81 11.10
N GLY A 447 -31.30 8.19 11.70
CA GLY A 447 -30.10 7.34 11.77
C GLY A 447 -29.26 7.35 10.49
N ARG A 448 -29.49 8.30 9.59
CA ARG A 448 -28.74 8.38 8.34
C ARG A 448 -27.46 9.20 8.56
N LEU A 449 -26.35 8.68 8.11
CA LEU A 449 -25.03 9.31 8.29
C LEU A 449 -24.99 10.67 7.59
N GLN A 450 -24.71 11.71 8.35
CA GLN A 450 -24.59 13.09 7.87
C GLN A 450 -23.14 13.56 7.83
N GLY A 451 -22.27 12.96 8.64
CA GLY A 451 -20.86 13.29 8.67
C GLY A 451 -20.10 12.40 9.64
N TRP A 452 -18.78 12.55 9.66
CA TRP A 452 -17.94 11.75 10.55
C TRP A 452 -16.65 12.49 10.90
N TYR A 453 -16.04 12.05 12.02
CA TYR A 453 -14.75 12.54 12.49
C TYR A 453 -13.87 11.35 12.86
N LEU A 454 -12.62 11.37 12.41
CA LEU A 454 -11.63 10.33 12.68
C LEU A 454 -10.46 10.92 13.47
N ALA A 455 -10.02 10.21 14.50
CA ALA A 455 -8.73 10.44 15.14
C ALA A 455 -8.06 9.08 15.35
N ARG A 456 -6.89 8.88 14.74
CA ARG A 456 -6.15 7.63 14.85
C ARG A 456 -4.64 7.88 14.94
N ARG A 457 -3.93 6.94 15.53
CA ARG A 457 -2.47 7.03 15.58
C ARG A 457 -1.86 6.74 14.21
N SER A 458 -0.81 7.47 13.83
CA SER A 458 -0.02 7.11 12.66
C SER A 458 0.80 5.85 12.96
N ASN A 459 0.94 4.97 11.99
CA ASN A 459 1.76 3.76 12.12
C ASN A 459 3.24 4.04 11.87
N THR A 460 3.59 5.22 11.36
CA THR A 460 4.94 5.50 10.87
C THR A 460 5.55 6.80 11.38
N GLU A 461 4.73 7.70 11.93
CA GLU A 461 5.17 9.04 12.35
C GLU A 461 4.63 9.39 13.75
N ALA A 462 5.29 10.32 14.45
CA ALA A 462 4.86 10.82 15.76
C ALA A 462 3.72 11.82 15.62
N VAL A 463 2.60 11.37 15.04
CA VAL A 463 1.40 12.21 14.85
C VAL A 463 0.14 11.37 15.05
N LEU A 464 -0.97 12.06 15.31
CA LEU A 464 -2.30 11.51 15.09
C LEU A 464 -2.75 11.95 13.69
N VAL A 465 -3.46 11.08 13.01
CA VAL A 465 -4.12 11.39 11.74
C VAL A 465 -5.56 11.73 12.07
N MET A 466 -6.00 12.92 11.67
CA MET A 466 -7.38 13.37 11.88
C MET A 466 -8.01 13.75 10.55
N ARG A 467 -9.32 13.52 10.44
CA ARG A 467 -10.11 13.91 9.27
C ARG A 467 -11.57 14.06 9.66
N ALA A 468 -12.24 15.04 9.07
CA ALA A 468 -13.70 15.18 9.19
C ALA A 468 -14.28 15.38 7.79
N GLU A 469 -15.51 14.90 7.60
CA GLU A 469 -16.22 15.02 6.33
C GLU A 469 -17.72 15.06 6.64
N ALA A 470 -18.48 15.80 5.84
CA ALA A 470 -19.93 15.91 6.04
C ALA A 470 -20.65 16.12 4.72
N ARG A 471 -21.97 15.85 4.72
CA ARG A 471 -22.80 16.03 3.52
C ARG A 471 -22.95 17.51 3.15
N THR A 472 -22.89 18.40 4.16
CA THR A 472 -23.04 19.84 3.94
C THR A 472 -22.05 20.62 4.79
N GLU A 473 -21.77 21.85 4.41
CA GLU A 473 -20.93 22.77 5.18
C GLU A 473 -21.51 23.03 6.58
N ALA A 474 -22.85 23.08 6.68
CA ALA A 474 -23.50 23.31 7.98
C ALA A 474 -23.21 22.15 8.96
N VAL A 475 -23.26 20.91 8.47
CA VAL A 475 -22.94 19.73 9.28
C VAL A 475 -21.44 19.72 9.61
N LEU A 476 -20.58 20.07 8.67
CA LEU A 476 -19.13 20.11 8.92
C LEU A 476 -18.82 21.13 10.03
N LYS A 477 -19.47 22.29 10.05
CA LYS A 477 -19.32 23.31 11.09
C LYS A 477 -19.84 22.80 12.45
N ASP A 478 -20.94 22.03 12.47
CA ASP A 478 -21.43 21.42 13.71
C ASP A 478 -20.39 20.42 14.26
N ILE A 479 -19.80 19.63 13.38
CA ILE A 479 -18.72 18.69 13.77
C ILE A 479 -17.54 19.47 14.35
N GLN A 480 -17.12 20.55 13.69
CA GLN A 480 -16.05 21.42 14.19
C GLN A 480 -16.37 21.90 15.63
N ALA A 481 -17.57 22.44 15.83
CA ALA A 481 -17.96 22.96 17.15
C ALA A 481 -17.93 21.88 18.23
N ARG A 482 -18.33 20.65 17.89
CA ARG A 482 -18.27 19.52 18.84
C ARG A 482 -16.83 19.12 19.16
N ILE A 483 -15.94 19.16 18.19
CA ILE A 483 -14.52 18.88 18.42
C ILE A 483 -13.91 19.98 19.29
N GLU A 484 -14.20 21.23 19.01
CA GLU A 484 -13.79 22.38 19.83
C GLU A 484 -14.23 22.27 21.29
N UNK A 485 -15.34 21.69 21.38
CA UNK A 485 -15.92 21.46 22.61
C UNK A 485 -15.36 20.41 23.41
N ARG A 486 -14.79 19.38 22.84
CA ARG A 486 -14.47 18.13 23.54
C ARG A 486 -12.99 17.77 23.54
N VAL A 487 -12.22 18.16 22.54
CA VAL A 487 -10.88 17.60 22.28
C VAL A 487 -9.71 18.43 22.79
N PRO A 488 -9.71 19.79 22.79
CA PRO A 488 -8.54 20.60 23.20
C PRO A 488 -7.92 20.29 24.57
N UNK A 489 -8.61 19.79 25.16
CA UNK A 489 -8.22 19.30 26.43
C UNK A 489 -7.35 18.11 26.44
N LEU A 490 -7.35 17.56 25.40
CA LEU A 490 -6.62 16.30 25.25
C LEU A 490 -5.36 16.45 24.40
N UNK A 491 -5.45 17.25 23.42
CA UNK A 491 -4.41 17.47 22.51
C UNK A 491 -4.58 18.82 21.88
N ASP A 492 -3.43 19.42 21.54
CA ASP A 492 -3.53 20.65 20.78
C ASP A 492 -3.94 20.29 19.34
N VAL A 493 -5.16 20.64 19.01
CA VAL A 493 -5.75 20.37 17.69
C VAL A 493 -5.97 21.66 16.88
N SER A 494 -5.31 22.75 17.26
CA SER A 494 -5.50 24.05 16.59
C SER A 494 -5.27 23.93 15.08
N GLY A 495 -4.17 23.30 14.65
CA GLY A 495 -3.89 23.11 13.22
C GLY A 495 -4.93 22.25 12.49
N PHE A 496 -5.56 21.32 13.18
CA PHE A 496 -6.67 20.56 12.59
C PHE A 496 -7.93 21.43 12.50
N LEU A 497 -8.19 22.23 13.53
CA LEU A 497 -9.38 23.11 13.51
C LEU A 497 -9.27 24.16 12.40
N ASP A 498 -8.07 24.62 12.06
CA ASP A 498 -7.86 25.55 10.94
C ASP A 498 -8.27 24.92 9.61
N ALA A 499 -8.24 23.59 9.47
CA ALA A 499 -8.60 22.90 8.23
C ALA A 499 -10.12 22.89 7.95
N PHE A 500 -10.94 23.38 8.88
CA PHE A 500 -12.39 23.54 8.65
C PHE A 500 -12.73 24.88 7.97
N ALA A 501 -11.74 25.77 7.79
CA ALA A 501 -11.93 27.12 7.22
C ALA A 501 -12.19 27.10 5.71
#